data_01eed8b325b9fac7bca85dedcc6e6144
#
_entry.id   01eed8b325b9fac7bca85dedcc6e6144
#
_cell.length_a   1.000
_cell.length_b   1.000
_cell.length_c   1.000
_cell.angle_alpha   90.00
_cell.angle_beta   90.00
_cell.angle_gamma   90.00
#
_symmetry.space_group_name_H-M   'P 1'
#
loop_
_entity.id
_entity.type
_entity.pdbx_description
1 polymer ?
#
loop_
_entity_poly.entity_id
_entity_poly.type
_entity_poly.pdbx_seq_one_letter_code
_entity_poly.pdbx_strand_id
1 'polypeptide(L)'
;MKVRTRFAPSPTGYMHIGNLRTALYTYLIARSMGGQFILRIEDTDQERYVEGAIDVIYKTLKMVGLEYDEGPDIGGPYGPYVQSQRKEIYQEYARKLVELGGAYYCFCPKERLDALREECQKKNIPFKYDGHCKNLSAQEVEEKIRNGEKYVIRQRIPSTGTTTFHDEVFGTITVENSTLDEGVLLKSDGLPTYNFANVVDDSLMRITHVVRGSEYLSSTPKYNLLYQAFGWDIPTYIPLPPVMKEAGKKLSKREGDASFEDFYNKGYLVEAIVNYVALLGWSPGDDREFFTLDELKKVFSISGLSKAPAIFDVNKLRWMNGEYIRKKSVEEFNQLALPYYRESVKTDNIDFMKLSRLLHTRVEILSEIPESIDFIDELPEYDVAMYIHKKMKTNLENSLEHLKKSCEVLEKLEQWNEERINEVLKELIQKLGVKNGQVLWPIRTAISGKQFTPGGAIELLDLLGKEESLRRIRIGIEKLEKANT
;
A
#
# COMPACT_ATOMS: atom_id res chain seq x y z
N MET A 1 -21.88 -24.28 -5.85
CA MET A 1 -20.71 -24.41 -4.93
C MET A 1 -20.51 -23.05 -4.27
N LYS A 2 -20.13 -22.99 -2.99
CA LYS A 2 -19.87 -21.70 -2.29
C LYS A 2 -18.62 -21.07 -2.90
N VAL A 3 -18.62 -19.74 -3.11
CA VAL A 3 -17.46 -19.02 -3.63
C VAL A 3 -16.28 -19.16 -2.67
N ARG A 4 -15.09 -19.47 -3.22
CA ARG A 4 -13.84 -19.59 -2.48
C ARG A 4 -12.74 -18.88 -3.24
N THR A 5 -12.14 -17.90 -2.60
CA THR A 5 -11.01 -17.15 -3.14
C THR A 5 -9.78 -17.35 -2.27
N ARG A 6 -8.60 -17.03 -2.77
CA ARG A 6 -7.37 -17.09 -1.99
C ARG A 6 -6.47 -15.89 -2.28
N PHE A 7 -5.92 -15.31 -1.23
CA PHE A 7 -4.72 -14.50 -1.31
C PHE A 7 -3.51 -15.42 -1.08
N ALA A 8 -2.58 -15.41 -2.02
CA ALA A 8 -1.47 -16.36 -2.06
C ALA A 8 -0.13 -15.64 -2.21
N PRO A 9 0.32 -14.87 -1.19
CA PRO A 9 1.54 -14.10 -1.26
C PRO A 9 2.78 -14.96 -1.09
N SER A 10 3.86 -14.59 -1.80
CA SER A 10 5.20 -15.04 -1.47
C SER A 10 5.80 -14.18 -0.35
N PRO A 11 6.48 -14.77 0.65
CA PRO A 11 7.01 -14.05 1.80
C PRO A 11 8.32 -13.31 1.44
N THR A 12 8.21 -12.17 0.77
CA THR A 12 9.33 -11.38 0.22
C THR A 12 9.56 -10.03 0.90
N GLY A 13 9.04 -9.81 2.10
CA GLY A 13 9.15 -8.58 2.88
C GLY A 13 7.83 -7.80 3.00
N TYR A 14 7.90 -6.47 3.04
CA TYR A 14 6.74 -5.60 3.23
C TYR A 14 5.66 -5.77 2.16
N MET A 15 4.41 -5.51 2.55
CA MET A 15 3.24 -5.64 1.69
C MET A 15 3.19 -4.50 0.66
N HIS A 16 3.63 -4.77 -0.57
CA HIS A 16 3.49 -3.82 -1.67
C HIS A 16 2.02 -3.45 -1.92
N ILE A 17 1.74 -2.19 -2.27
CA ILE A 17 0.37 -1.69 -2.52
C ILE A 17 -0.37 -2.55 -3.56
N GLY A 18 0.32 -3.02 -4.60
CA GLY A 18 -0.28 -3.94 -5.58
C GLY A 18 -0.72 -5.28 -4.98
N ASN A 19 0.05 -5.82 -4.02
CA ASN A 19 -0.32 -7.05 -3.31
C ASN A 19 -1.46 -6.79 -2.33
N LEU A 20 -1.45 -5.66 -1.62
CA LEU A 20 -2.55 -5.26 -0.76
C LEU A 20 -3.85 -5.10 -1.56
N ARG A 21 -3.79 -4.50 -2.75
CA ARG A 21 -4.94 -4.40 -3.65
C ARG A 21 -5.46 -5.79 -4.05
N THR A 22 -4.55 -6.69 -4.41
CA THR A 22 -4.94 -8.07 -4.75
C THR A 22 -5.60 -8.77 -3.58
N ALA A 23 -5.05 -8.63 -2.36
CA ALA A 23 -5.65 -9.18 -1.15
C ALA A 23 -7.05 -8.60 -0.88
N LEU A 24 -7.18 -7.27 -0.96
CA LEU A 24 -8.44 -6.56 -0.74
C LEU A 24 -9.51 -6.99 -1.75
N TYR A 25 -9.19 -7.00 -3.05
CA TYR A 25 -10.15 -7.39 -4.08
C TYR A 25 -10.57 -8.87 -3.95
N THR A 26 -9.60 -9.74 -3.66
CA THR A 26 -9.87 -11.17 -3.39
C THR A 26 -10.82 -11.35 -2.22
N TYR A 27 -10.59 -10.60 -1.14
CA TYR A 27 -11.46 -10.57 0.04
C TYR A 27 -12.85 -10.03 -0.28
N LEU A 28 -12.92 -8.89 -0.97
CA LEU A 28 -14.20 -8.25 -1.32
C LEU A 28 -15.04 -9.13 -2.26
N ILE A 29 -14.44 -9.81 -3.23
CA ILE A 29 -15.12 -10.78 -4.09
C ILE A 29 -15.70 -11.92 -3.24
N ALA A 30 -14.92 -12.50 -2.34
CA ALA A 30 -15.43 -13.55 -1.44
C ALA A 30 -16.62 -13.04 -0.63
N ARG A 31 -16.48 -11.88 0.02
CA ARG A 31 -17.51 -11.36 0.95
C ARG A 31 -18.77 -10.88 0.23
N SER A 32 -18.64 -10.19 -0.92
CA SER A 32 -19.81 -9.74 -1.70
C SER A 32 -20.64 -10.90 -2.27
N MET A 33 -20.01 -12.06 -2.50
CA MET A 33 -20.66 -13.27 -3.02
C MET A 33 -20.98 -14.29 -1.91
N GLY A 34 -20.90 -13.92 -0.63
CA GLY A 34 -21.18 -14.80 0.52
C GLY A 34 -20.24 -15.99 0.64
N GLY A 35 -19.03 -15.85 0.13
CA GLY A 35 -18.00 -16.88 0.05
C GLY A 35 -16.99 -16.88 1.19
N GLN A 36 -15.91 -17.62 0.97
CA GLN A 36 -14.78 -17.77 1.89
C GLN A 36 -13.50 -17.21 1.29
N PHE A 37 -12.70 -16.57 2.13
CA PHE A 37 -11.40 -16.00 1.80
C PHE A 37 -10.30 -16.80 2.50
N ILE A 38 -9.36 -17.34 1.74
CA ILE A 38 -8.29 -18.22 2.21
C ILE A 38 -6.94 -17.53 2.11
N LEU A 39 -6.09 -17.70 3.11
CA LEU A 39 -4.68 -17.28 3.04
C LEU A 39 -3.81 -18.52 2.79
N ARG A 40 -3.01 -18.48 1.72
CA ARG A 40 -1.98 -19.47 1.40
C ARG A 40 -0.63 -18.82 1.23
N ILE A 41 0.39 -19.31 1.91
CA ILE A 41 1.77 -18.80 1.76
C ILE A 41 2.48 -19.60 0.67
N GLU A 42 2.99 -18.90 -0.34
CA GLU A 42 3.72 -19.47 -1.47
C GLU A 42 5.23 -19.23 -1.31
N ASP A 43 5.89 -20.12 -0.58
CA ASP A 43 7.31 -20.04 -0.19
C ASP A 43 8.21 -21.05 -0.93
N THR A 44 7.78 -21.57 -2.07
CA THR A 44 8.56 -22.54 -2.87
C THR A 44 9.83 -21.96 -3.48
N ASP A 45 9.93 -20.63 -3.60
CA ASP A 45 11.13 -19.91 -4.01
C ASP A 45 11.94 -19.48 -2.76
N GLN A 46 12.81 -20.38 -2.30
CA GLN A 46 13.61 -20.17 -1.09
C GLN A 46 14.69 -19.08 -1.25
N GLU A 47 15.07 -18.72 -2.47
CA GLU A 47 16.05 -17.64 -2.71
C GLU A 47 15.45 -16.26 -2.43
N ARG A 48 14.14 -16.13 -2.52
CA ARG A 48 13.40 -14.88 -2.24
C ARG A 48 12.78 -14.82 -0.85
N TYR A 49 12.90 -15.87 -0.08
CA TYR A 49 12.35 -15.90 1.27
C TYR A 49 13.03 -14.85 2.16
N VAL A 50 12.23 -14.06 2.85
CA VAL A 50 12.70 -13.08 3.85
C VAL A 50 12.16 -13.49 5.21
N GLU A 51 13.06 -13.66 6.17
CA GLU A 51 12.68 -13.97 7.55
C GLU A 51 11.75 -12.90 8.12
N GLY A 52 10.71 -13.31 8.84
CA GLY A 52 9.69 -12.41 9.39
C GLY A 52 8.64 -11.90 8.39
N ALA A 53 8.79 -12.15 7.08
CA ALA A 53 7.84 -11.67 6.09
C ALA A 53 6.42 -12.26 6.25
N ILE A 54 6.29 -13.48 6.77
CA ILE A 54 5.00 -14.10 7.07
C ILE A 54 4.28 -13.32 8.18
N ASP A 55 4.99 -12.93 9.23
CA ASP A 55 4.43 -12.13 10.32
C ASP A 55 3.97 -10.75 9.85
N VAL A 56 4.71 -10.15 8.90
CA VAL A 56 4.28 -8.90 8.24
C VAL A 56 2.97 -9.10 7.49
N ILE A 57 2.80 -10.21 6.77
CA ILE A 57 1.55 -10.54 6.06
C ILE A 57 0.40 -10.64 7.07
N TYR A 58 0.55 -11.42 8.13
CA TYR A 58 -0.49 -11.57 9.17
C TYR A 58 -0.84 -10.24 9.81
N LYS A 59 0.17 -9.47 10.22
CA LYS A 59 -0.02 -8.16 10.84
C LYS A 59 -0.76 -7.21 9.91
N THR A 60 -0.34 -7.12 8.65
CA THR A 60 -0.96 -6.21 7.67
C THR A 60 -2.41 -6.60 7.41
N LEU A 61 -2.72 -7.88 7.14
CA LEU A 61 -4.09 -8.34 6.92
C LEU A 61 -4.99 -8.04 8.13
N LYS A 62 -4.49 -8.26 9.34
CA LYS A 62 -5.21 -7.93 10.58
C LYS A 62 -5.46 -6.43 10.71
N MET A 63 -4.47 -5.59 10.45
CA MET A 63 -4.57 -4.13 10.55
C MET A 63 -5.59 -3.57 9.57
N VAL A 64 -5.64 -4.10 8.34
CA VAL A 64 -6.58 -3.65 7.30
C VAL A 64 -7.95 -4.34 7.38
N GLY A 65 -8.16 -5.24 8.35
CA GLY A 65 -9.44 -5.91 8.59
C GLY A 65 -9.79 -7.01 7.58
N LEU A 66 -8.81 -7.58 6.89
CA LEU A 66 -9.01 -8.67 5.92
C LEU A 66 -8.92 -10.04 6.64
N GLU A 67 -9.95 -10.37 7.38
CA GLU A 67 -10.04 -11.65 8.10
C GLU A 67 -10.26 -12.82 7.13
N TYR A 68 -9.37 -13.80 7.14
CA TYR A 68 -9.49 -15.03 6.36
C TYR A 68 -10.15 -16.15 7.16
N ASP A 69 -10.83 -17.05 6.44
CA ASP A 69 -11.58 -18.18 7.03
C ASP A 69 -10.71 -19.42 7.21
N GLU A 70 -9.63 -19.54 6.45
CA GLU A 70 -8.64 -20.61 6.50
C GLU A 70 -7.25 -20.05 6.23
N GLY A 71 -6.24 -20.58 6.89
CA GLY A 71 -4.86 -20.12 6.70
C GLY A 71 -3.85 -20.87 7.56
N PRO A 72 -2.55 -20.56 7.44
CA PRO A 72 -1.50 -21.31 8.13
C PRO A 72 -1.59 -21.28 9.65
N ASP A 73 -2.02 -20.17 10.21
CA ASP A 73 -2.10 -19.91 11.67
C ASP A 73 -3.42 -20.36 12.29
N ILE A 74 -4.51 -20.38 11.52
CA ILE A 74 -5.84 -20.75 12.01
C ILE A 74 -6.28 -22.14 11.53
N GLY A 75 -5.56 -22.75 10.58
CA GLY A 75 -5.88 -24.03 10.01
C GLY A 75 -7.08 -24.03 9.05
N GLY A 76 -7.66 -25.20 8.84
CA GLY A 76 -8.79 -25.43 7.95
C GLY A 76 -8.78 -26.84 7.37
N PRO A 77 -9.84 -27.25 6.62
CA PRO A 77 -10.01 -28.62 6.15
C PRO A 77 -9.08 -29.03 5.01
N TYR A 78 -8.38 -28.10 4.36
CA TYR A 78 -7.58 -28.36 3.17
C TYR A 78 -6.08 -28.05 3.38
N GLY A 79 -5.64 -27.91 4.62
CA GLY A 79 -4.24 -27.66 4.97
C GLY A 79 -3.29 -28.78 4.56
N PRO A 80 -1.96 -28.54 4.72
CA PRO A 80 -1.30 -27.30 5.14
C PRO A 80 -1.50 -26.14 4.16
N TYR A 81 -1.44 -24.88 4.67
CA TYR A 81 -1.59 -23.67 3.84
C TYR A 81 -0.25 -22.97 3.55
N VAL A 82 0.86 -23.65 3.75
CA VAL A 82 2.21 -23.21 3.37
C VAL A 82 2.76 -24.20 2.35
N GLN A 83 3.20 -23.73 1.20
CA GLN A 83 3.55 -24.61 0.08
C GLN A 83 4.76 -25.50 0.37
N SER A 84 5.77 -25.04 1.09
CA SER A 84 6.93 -25.86 1.50
C SER A 84 6.53 -27.11 2.32
N GLN A 85 5.40 -27.05 3.03
CA GLN A 85 4.87 -28.17 3.82
C GLN A 85 4.06 -29.17 3.00
N ARG A 86 3.90 -28.96 1.70
CA ARG A 86 3.06 -29.74 0.78
C ARG A 86 3.86 -30.53 -0.24
N LYS A 87 5.17 -30.65 -0.06
CA LYS A 87 6.09 -31.27 -1.03
C LYS A 87 5.62 -32.64 -1.51
N GLU A 88 5.20 -33.51 -0.59
CA GLU A 88 4.75 -34.86 -0.91
C GLU A 88 3.49 -34.86 -1.78
N ILE A 89 2.56 -33.95 -1.53
CA ILE A 89 1.36 -33.75 -2.34
C ILE A 89 1.74 -33.43 -3.79
N TYR A 90 2.65 -32.49 -3.98
CA TYR A 90 3.08 -32.12 -5.35
C TYR A 90 3.77 -33.29 -6.06
N GLN A 91 4.59 -34.07 -5.36
CA GLN A 91 5.24 -35.26 -5.91
C GLN A 91 4.22 -36.33 -6.33
N GLU A 92 3.20 -36.56 -5.51
CA GLU A 92 2.11 -37.49 -5.81
C GLU A 92 1.36 -37.05 -7.06
N TYR A 93 0.92 -35.79 -7.10
CA TYR A 93 0.15 -35.28 -8.25
C TYR A 93 0.99 -35.12 -9.51
N ALA A 94 2.28 -34.87 -9.42
CA ALA A 94 3.17 -34.89 -10.58
C ALA A 94 3.29 -36.28 -11.20
N ARG A 95 3.44 -37.35 -10.39
CA ARG A 95 3.43 -38.72 -10.88
C ARG A 95 2.07 -39.11 -11.49
N LYS A 96 0.99 -38.77 -10.79
CA LYS A 96 -0.37 -39.00 -11.32
C LYS A 96 -0.60 -38.30 -12.66
N LEU A 97 -0.07 -37.09 -12.85
CA LEU A 97 -0.17 -36.37 -14.11
C LEU A 97 0.60 -37.06 -15.24
N VAL A 98 1.75 -37.71 -14.94
CA VAL A 98 2.47 -38.54 -15.90
C VAL A 98 1.62 -39.75 -16.31
N GLU A 99 0.99 -40.45 -15.36
CA GLU A 99 0.10 -41.59 -15.61
C GLU A 99 -1.10 -41.20 -16.48
N LEU A 100 -1.65 -39.99 -16.28
CA LEU A 100 -2.74 -39.41 -17.06
C LEU A 100 -2.31 -38.89 -18.44
N GLY A 101 -1.01 -38.92 -18.74
CA GLY A 101 -0.47 -38.43 -20.01
C GLY A 101 -0.34 -36.90 -20.14
N GLY A 102 -0.59 -36.17 -19.07
CA GLY A 102 -0.44 -34.68 -19.00
C GLY A 102 0.97 -34.19 -18.71
N ALA A 103 1.90 -35.09 -18.37
CA ALA A 103 3.30 -34.79 -18.08
C ALA A 103 4.21 -35.94 -18.50
N TYR A 104 5.52 -35.72 -18.44
CA TYR A 104 6.55 -36.74 -18.72
C TYR A 104 7.85 -36.44 -17.97
N TYR A 105 8.67 -37.50 -17.79
CA TYR A 105 9.98 -37.40 -17.19
C TYR A 105 10.99 -36.82 -18.19
N CYS A 106 11.82 -35.90 -17.74
CA CYS A 106 12.86 -35.29 -18.56
C CYS A 106 14.21 -35.43 -17.83
N PHE A 107 15.16 -36.13 -18.49
CA PHE A 107 16.50 -36.42 -17.96
C PHE A 107 17.58 -35.53 -18.61
N CYS A 108 17.20 -34.46 -19.32
CA CYS A 108 18.16 -33.55 -19.95
C CYS A 108 19.07 -32.90 -18.91
N PRO A 109 20.39 -33.03 -19.05
CA PRO A 109 21.34 -32.33 -18.19
C PRO A 109 21.30 -30.81 -18.48
N LYS A 110 21.78 -30.02 -17.50
CA LYS A 110 21.80 -28.55 -17.59
C LYS A 110 22.56 -28.06 -18.82
N GLU A 111 23.70 -28.67 -19.11
CA GLU A 111 24.58 -28.31 -20.23
C GLU A 111 23.84 -28.39 -21.58
N ARG A 112 23.02 -29.43 -21.75
CA ARG A 112 22.20 -29.57 -22.95
C ARG A 112 21.17 -28.45 -23.09
N LEU A 113 20.51 -28.12 -22.00
CA LEU A 113 19.49 -27.07 -21.98
C LEU A 113 20.10 -25.68 -22.20
N ASP A 114 21.30 -25.45 -21.67
CA ASP A 114 22.02 -24.20 -21.87
C ASP A 114 22.49 -24.05 -23.32
N ALA A 115 23.00 -25.13 -23.95
CA ALA A 115 23.32 -25.14 -25.37
C ALA A 115 22.08 -24.83 -26.23
N LEU A 116 20.92 -25.41 -25.92
CA LEU A 116 19.65 -25.12 -26.60
C LEU A 116 19.22 -23.65 -26.46
N ARG A 117 19.41 -23.06 -25.25
CA ARG A 117 19.14 -21.62 -25.02
C ARG A 117 20.04 -20.74 -25.89
N GLU A 118 21.34 -21.04 -25.93
CA GLU A 118 22.31 -20.31 -26.75
C GLU A 118 21.95 -20.38 -28.24
N GLU A 119 21.52 -21.55 -28.73
CA GLU A 119 21.06 -21.70 -30.10
C GLU A 119 19.83 -20.86 -30.42
N CYS A 120 18.83 -20.87 -29.52
CA CYS A 120 17.64 -20.02 -29.67
C CYS A 120 18.03 -18.51 -29.64
N GLN A 121 18.96 -18.13 -28.78
CA GLN A 121 19.44 -16.74 -28.68
C GLN A 121 20.19 -16.32 -29.98
N LYS A 122 21.05 -17.18 -30.52
CA LYS A 122 21.73 -16.91 -31.81
C LYS A 122 20.76 -16.76 -32.98
N LYS A 123 19.63 -17.47 -32.92
CA LYS A 123 18.55 -17.38 -33.93
C LYS A 123 17.55 -16.26 -33.65
N ASN A 124 17.71 -15.52 -32.55
CA ASN A 124 16.80 -14.48 -32.06
C ASN A 124 15.34 -14.95 -31.94
N ILE A 125 15.17 -16.20 -31.47
CA ILE A 125 13.85 -16.78 -31.16
C ILE A 125 13.72 -17.03 -29.66
N PRO A 126 12.49 -16.96 -29.10
CA PRO A 126 12.24 -17.31 -27.70
C PRO A 126 12.67 -18.74 -27.40
N PHE A 127 13.25 -18.95 -26.21
CA PHE A 127 13.59 -20.30 -25.76
C PHE A 127 12.34 -21.16 -25.66
N LYS A 128 12.41 -22.35 -26.28
CA LYS A 128 11.42 -23.40 -26.17
C LYS A 128 12.12 -24.74 -26.03
N TYR A 129 11.67 -25.55 -25.05
CA TYR A 129 12.18 -26.92 -24.94
C TYR A 129 11.82 -27.77 -26.17
N ASP A 130 12.76 -28.48 -26.70
CA ASP A 130 12.63 -29.25 -27.96
C ASP A 130 11.89 -30.59 -27.82
N GLY A 131 11.47 -30.96 -26.60
CA GLY A 131 10.74 -32.20 -26.37
C GLY A 131 11.59 -33.47 -26.41
N HIS A 132 12.91 -33.37 -26.29
CA HIS A 132 13.86 -34.50 -26.41
C HIS A 132 13.44 -35.76 -25.66
N CYS A 133 13.01 -35.60 -24.38
CA CYS A 133 12.57 -36.73 -23.55
C CYS A 133 11.07 -37.06 -23.66
N LYS A 134 10.32 -36.35 -24.51
CA LYS A 134 8.85 -36.44 -24.56
C LYS A 134 8.33 -37.83 -24.92
N ASN A 135 9.09 -38.58 -25.74
CA ASN A 135 8.67 -39.84 -26.32
C ASN A 135 9.44 -41.04 -25.76
N LEU A 136 10.13 -40.90 -24.63
CA LEU A 136 10.72 -42.03 -23.90
C LEU A 136 9.64 -43.02 -23.50
N SER A 137 9.91 -44.33 -23.75
CA SER A 137 9.02 -45.41 -23.32
C SER A 137 9.04 -45.55 -21.77
N ALA A 138 8.00 -46.14 -21.21
CA ALA A 138 7.94 -46.43 -19.81
C ALA A 138 9.14 -47.25 -19.32
N GLN A 139 9.60 -48.20 -20.13
CA GLN A 139 10.75 -49.04 -19.81
C GLN A 139 12.06 -48.24 -19.77
N GLU A 140 12.29 -47.35 -20.70
CA GLU A 140 13.46 -46.44 -20.72
C GLU A 140 13.44 -45.50 -19.50
N VAL A 141 12.26 -44.98 -19.16
CA VAL A 141 12.10 -44.13 -17.96
C VAL A 141 12.44 -44.89 -16.68
N GLU A 142 11.89 -46.12 -16.51
CA GLU A 142 12.17 -46.97 -15.36
C GLU A 142 13.64 -47.33 -15.23
N GLU A 143 14.31 -47.65 -16.33
CA GLU A 143 15.73 -47.96 -16.37
C GLU A 143 16.58 -46.74 -15.90
N LYS A 144 16.29 -45.57 -16.45
CA LYS A 144 16.97 -44.32 -16.06
C LYS A 144 16.78 -43.98 -14.60
N ILE A 145 15.56 -44.12 -14.06
CA ILE A 145 15.27 -43.91 -12.65
C ILE A 145 16.04 -44.93 -11.79
N ARG A 146 16.03 -46.22 -12.19
CA ARG A 146 16.75 -47.30 -11.48
C ARG A 146 18.25 -47.05 -11.46
N ASN A 147 18.81 -46.47 -12.52
CA ASN A 147 20.21 -46.10 -12.61
C ASN A 147 20.55 -44.82 -11.83
N GLY A 148 19.57 -44.18 -11.14
CA GLY A 148 19.78 -43.00 -10.34
C GLY A 148 19.96 -41.72 -11.14
N GLU A 149 19.54 -41.68 -12.39
CA GLU A 149 19.60 -40.46 -13.23
C GLU A 149 18.65 -39.39 -12.65
N LYS A 150 19.17 -38.19 -12.51
CA LYS A 150 18.35 -37.02 -12.08
C LYS A 150 17.34 -36.65 -13.14
N TYR A 151 16.15 -36.36 -12.72
CA TYR A 151 15.07 -35.96 -13.63
C TYR A 151 14.27 -34.78 -13.09
N VAL A 152 13.55 -34.14 -13.98
CA VAL A 152 12.43 -33.22 -13.70
C VAL A 152 11.17 -33.79 -14.34
N ILE A 153 9.99 -33.34 -13.90
CA ILE A 153 8.73 -33.64 -14.58
C ILE A 153 8.29 -32.39 -15.35
N ARG A 154 8.03 -32.54 -16.64
CA ARG A 154 7.58 -31.46 -17.53
C ARG A 154 6.13 -31.65 -17.93
N GLN A 155 5.44 -30.53 -18.13
CA GLN A 155 4.10 -30.53 -18.71
C GLN A 155 4.14 -31.03 -20.14
N ARG A 156 3.22 -31.92 -20.51
CA ARG A 156 2.97 -32.29 -21.88
C ARG A 156 1.90 -31.40 -22.47
N ILE A 157 2.24 -30.67 -23.54
CA ILE A 157 1.33 -29.77 -24.23
C ILE A 157 1.01 -30.38 -25.60
N PRO A 158 -0.26 -30.35 -26.05
CA PRO A 158 -0.60 -30.76 -27.41
C PRO A 158 0.18 -29.93 -28.45
N SER A 159 0.73 -30.59 -29.46
CA SER A 159 1.54 -29.92 -30.50
C SER A 159 0.69 -29.13 -31.52
N THR A 160 -0.61 -29.39 -31.57
CA THR A 160 -1.57 -28.77 -32.50
C THR A 160 -2.83 -28.33 -31.73
N GLY A 161 -3.68 -27.56 -32.41
CA GLY A 161 -4.92 -27.05 -31.85
C GLY A 161 -4.75 -25.82 -31.01
N THR A 162 -5.82 -25.40 -30.37
CA THR A 162 -5.88 -24.16 -29.57
C THR A 162 -6.40 -24.46 -28.18
N THR A 163 -5.99 -23.62 -27.22
CA THR A 163 -6.58 -23.55 -25.88
C THR A 163 -7.33 -22.23 -25.73
N THR A 164 -8.63 -22.34 -25.51
CA THR A 164 -9.51 -21.17 -25.29
C THR A 164 -9.93 -21.11 -23.84
N PHE A 165 -9.90 -19.92 -23.25
CA PHE A 165 -10.42 -19.65 -21.92
C PHE A 165 -11.13 -18.31 -21.87
N HIS A 166 -11.98 -18.15 -20.88
CA HIS A 166 -12.67 -16.90 -20.58
C HIS A 166 -12.18 -16.36 -19.24
N ASP A 167 -11.91 -15.06 -19.17
CA ASP A 167 -11.72 -14.36 -17.91
C ASP A 167 -12.70 -13.19 -17.77
N GLU A 168 -12.95 -12.79 -16.52
CA GLU A 168 -14.00 -11.81 -16.21
C GLU A 168 -13.64 -10.37 -16.60
N VAL A 169 -12.37 -10.10 -16.92
CA VAL A 169 -11.89 -8.75 -17.24
C VAL A 169 -11.66 -8.56 -18.74
N PHE A 170 -10.93 -9.48 -19.36
CA PHE A 170 -10.55 -9.36 -20.79
C PHE A 170 -11.44 -10.16 -21.73
N GLY A 171 -12.29 -11.03 -21.19
CA GLY A 171 -13.21 -11.87 -21.99
C GLY A 171 -12.55 -13.14 -22.50
N THR A 172 -12.96 -13.59 -23.68
CA THR A 172 -12.49 -14.85 -24.27
C THR A 172 -11.14 -14.68 -24.96
N ILE A 173 -10.17 -15.51 -24.60
CA ILE A 173 -8.81 -15.53 -25.14
C ILE A 173 -8.53 -16.91 -25.71
N THR A 174 -8.02 -16.97 -26.94
CA THR A 174 -7.62 -18.20 -27.65
C THR A 174 -6.14 -18.14 -27.96
N VAL A 175 -5.41 -19.20 -27.63
CA VAL A 175 -3.96 -19.31 -27.86
C VAL A 175 -3.65 -20.60 -28.58
N GLU A 176 -2.81 -20.56 -29.64
CA GLU A 176 -2.28 -21.73 -30.33
C GLU A 176 -1.40 -22.54 -29.37
N ASN A 177 -1.68 -23.86 -29.24
CA ASN A 177 -0.93 -24.74 -28.35
C ASN A 177 0.56 -24.84 -28.76
N SER A 178 0.83 -24.74 -30.04
CA SER A 178 2.19 -24.74 -30.60
C SER A 178 3.07 -23.61 -30.09
N THR A 179 2.49 -22.52 -29.57
CA THR A 179 3.24 -21.38 -29.00
C THR A 179 3.60 -21.57 -27.54
N LEU A 180 2.98 -22.55 -26.87
CA LEU A 180 3.19 -22.79 -25.44
C LEU A 180 4.46 -23.63 -25.20
N ASP A 181 5.22 -23.27 -24.16
CA ASP A 181 6.41 -24.02 -23.75
C ASP A 181 6.06 -25.11 -22.72
N GLU A 182 6.67 -26.31 -22.90
CA GLU A 182 6.55 -27.44 -21.97
C GLU A 182 7.43 -27.21 -20.73
N GLY A 183 6.94 -26.36 -19.81
CA GLY A 183 7.67 -25.97 -18.61
C GLY A 183 7.84 -27.12 -17.61
N VAL A 184 8.83 -26.97 -16.74
CA VAL A 184 9.04 -27.85 -15.60
C VAL A 184 7.91 -27.68 -14.59
N LEU A 185 7.32 -28.79 -14.14
CA LEU A 185 6.31 -28.83 -13.08
C LEU A 185 6.94 -29.19 -11.75
N LEU A 186 7.76 -30.25 -11.72
CA LEU A 186 8.50 -30.71 -10.55
C LEU A 186 10.00 -30.67 -10.83
N LYS A 187 10.74 -30.01 -9.95
CA LYS A 187 12.19 -29.87 -10.02
C LYS A 187 12.91 -31.15 -9.57
N SER A 188 14.19 -31.27 -9.86
CA SER A 188 14.99 -32.44 -9.48
C SER A 188 15.20 -32.61 -7.95
N ASP A 189 14.98 -31.54 -7.17
CA ASP A 189 14.97 -31.57 -5.71
C ASP A 189 13.60 -32.02 -5.11
N GLY A 190 12.64 -32.30 -6.00
CA GLY A 190 11.27 -32.71 -5.66
C GLY A 190 10.35 -31.58 -5.22
N LEU A 191 10.78 -30.33 -5.38
CA LEU A 191 9.92 -29.16 -5.17
C LEU A 191 9.18 -28.79 -6.46
N PRO A 192 7.94 -28.32 -6.38
CA PRO A 192 7.20 -27.89 -7.55
C PRO A 192 7.71 -26.52 -8.04
N THR A 193 7.43 -26.23 -9.30
CA THR A 193 7.44 -24.85 -9.76
C THR A 193 6.14 -24.15 -9.37
N TYR A 194 6.16 -22.83 -9.32
CA TYR A 194 4.97 -22.00 -9.08
C TYR A 194 3.79 -22.42 -9.99
N ASN A 195 4.06 -22.63 -11.27
CA ASN A 195 3.03 -22.96 -12.27
C ASN A 195 2.30 -24.29 -12.01
N PHE A 196 2.93 -25.20 -11.29
CA PHE A 196 2.30 -26.47 -10.91
C PHE A 196 1.65 -26.39 -9.53
N ALA A 197 2.38 -25.83 -8.55
CA ALA A 197 1.89 -25.74 -7.18
C ALA A 197 0.55 -25.00 -7.09
N ASN A 198 0.43 -23.86 -7.80
CA ASN A 198 -0.81 -23.08 -7.75
C ASN A 198 -2.04 -23.85 -8.28
N VAL A 199 -1.89 -24.63 -9.36
CA VAL A 199 -2.98 -25.42 -9.94
C VAL A 199 -3.40 -26.56 -9.00
N VAL A 200 -2.43 -27.29 -8.44
CA VAL A 200 -2.69 -28.37 -7.49
C VAL A 200 -3.38 -27.83 -6.24
N ASP A 201 -2.86 -26.75 -5.67
CA ASP A 201 -3.41 -26.17 -4.45
C ASP A 201 -4.79 -25.56 -4.68
N ASP A 202 -4.98 -24.81 -5.75
CA ASP A 202 -6.28 -24.20 -6.06
C ASP A 202 -7.35 -25.29 -6.25
N SER A 203 -7.03 -26.41 -6.89
CA SER A 203 -7.95 -27.52 -7.05
C SER A 203 -8.23 -28.21 -5.69
N LEU A 204 -7.19 -28.61 -4.94
CA LEU A 204 -7.34 -29.33 -3.67
C LEU A 204 -7.97 -28.48 -2.57
N MET A 205 -7.74 -27.17 -2.56
CA MET A 205 -8.38 -26.22 -1.65
C MET A 205 -9.74 -25.74 -2.15
N ARG A 206 -10.21 -26.28 -3.29
CA ARG A 206 -11.52 -25.98 -3.90
C ARG A 206 -11.71 -24.48 -4.19
N ILE A 207 -10.68 -23.82 -4.69
CA ILE A 207 -10.75 -22.42 -5.08
C ILE A 207 -11.61 -22.30 -6.34
N THR A 208 -12.60 -21.41 -6.30
CA THR A 208 -13.54 -21.20 -7.40
C THR A 208 -13.21 -19.96 -8.22
N HIS A 209 -12.57 -18.97 -7.61
CA HIS A 209 -12.22 -17.70 -8.25
C HIS A 209 -10.76 -17.36 -7.95
N VAL A 210 -9.99 -17.15 -9.01
CA VAL A 210 -8.56 -16.85 -8.96
C VAL A 210 -8.33 -15.40 -9.34
N VAL A 211 -8.09 -14.57 -8.32
CA VAL A 211 -7.70 -13.16 -8.47
C VAL A 211 -6.19 -13.06 -8.41
N ARG A 212 -5.56 -12.50 -9.43
CA ARG A 212 -4.09 -12.34 -9.52
C ARG A 212 -3.70 -11.30 -10.57
N GLY A 213 -2.43 -10.93 -10.63
CA GLY A 213 -1.93 -9.98 -11.62
C GLY A 213 -2.13 -10.45 -13.08
N SER A 214 -2.37 -9.50 -13.98
CA SER A 214 -2.59 -9.79 -15.41
C SER A 214 -1.35 -10.36 -16.12
N GLU A 215 -0.17 -10.31 -15.52
CA GLU A 215 1.05 -10.96 -16.02
C GLU A 215 0.91 -12.48 -16.16
N TYR A 216 -0.02 -13.09 -15.44
CA TYR A 216 -0.30 -14.53 -15.52
C TYR A 216 -1.22 -14.93 -16.70
N LEU A 217 -1.76 -13.97 -17.45
CA LEU A 217 -2.61 -14.27 -18.62
C LEU A 217 -1.91 -15.17 -19.63
N SER A 218 -0.61 -14.94 -19.88
CA SER A 218 0.19 -15.76 -20.80
C SER A 218 0.41 -17.20 -20.31
N SER A 219 0.31 -17.45 -19.01
CA SER A 219 0.44 -18.78 -18.41
C SER A 219 -0.90 -19.50 -18.25
N THR A 220 -2.01 -18.78 -18.28
CA THR A 220 -3.35 -19.34 -18.05
C THR A 220 -3.71 -20.50 -18.99
N PRO A 221 -3.36 -20.50 -20.30
CA PRO A 221 -3.60 -21.66 -21.15
C PRO A 221 -2.92 -22.94 -20.63
N LYS A 222 -1.71 -22.83 -20.10
CA LYS A 222 -0.97 -23.97 -19.52
C LYS A 222 -1.66 -24.50 -18.25
N TYR A 223 -2.20 -23.61 -17.43
CA TYR A 223 -2.97 -24.02 -16.25
C TYR A 223 -4.25 -24.76 -16.64
N ASN A 224 -4.97 -24.27 -17.64
CA ASN A 224 -6.18 -24.94 -18.12
C ASN A 224 -5.89 -26.33 -18.66
N LEU A 225 -4.79 -26.52 -19.37
CA LEU A 225 -4.36 -27.84 -19.82
C LEU A 225 -4.04 -28.78 -18.67
N LEU A 226 -3.50 -28.27 -17.54
CA LEU A 226 -3.30 -29.07 -16.33
C LEU A 226 -4.63 -29.46 -15.69
N TYR A 227 -5.57 -28.53 -15.50
CA TYR A 227 -6.92 -28.83 -14.99
C TYR A 227 -7.61 -29.88 -15.87
N GLN A 228 -7.56 -29.73 -17.17
CA GLN A 228 -8.16 -30.68 -18.13
C GLN A 228 -7.52 -32.07 -18.04
N ALA A 229 -6.19 -32.15 -17.95
CA ALA A 229 -5.48 -33.41 -17.83
C ALA A 229 -5.81 -34.18 -16.54
N PHE A 230 -6.05 -33.46 -15.43
CA PHE A 230 -6.53 -34.04 -14.19
C PHE A 230 -8.03 -34.32 -14.15
N GLY A 231 -8.80 -33.81 -15.10
CA GLY A 231 -10.27 -33.85 -15.05
C GLY A 231 -10.86 -32.94 -13.95
N TRP A 232 -10.19 -31.88 -13.61
CA TRP A 232 -10.62 -30.92 -12.59
C TRP A 232 -11.40 -29.75 -13.19
N ASP A 233 -12.26 -29.15 -12.36
CA ASP A 233 -12.95 -27.90 -12.73
C ASP A 233 -11.96 -26.74 -12.84
N ILE A 234 -12.12 -25.96 -13.91
CA ILE A 234 -11.31 -24.76 -14.13
C ILE A 234 -11.92 -23.59 -13.33
N PRO A 235 -11.16 -22.88 -12.49
CA PRO A 235 -11.68 -21.75 -11.74
C PRO A 235 -12.00 -20.55 -12.64
N THR A 236 -12.84 -19.65 -12.13
CA THR A 236 -13.07 -18.33 -12.75
C THR A 236 -11.84 -17.45 -12.57
N TYR A 237 -11.30 -16.90 -13.65
CA TYR A 237 -10.12 -16.04 -13.63
C TYR A 237 -10.52 -14.57 -13.59
N ILE A 238 -9.88 -13.82 -12.70
CA ILE A 238 -10.08 -12.38 -12.52
C ILE A 238 -8.69 -11.71 -12.51
N PRO A 239 -8.14 -11.41 -13.71
CA PRO A 239 -6.82 -10.77 -13.81
C PRO A 239 -6.90 -9.30 -13.47
N LEU A 240 -5.96 -8.83 -12.65
CA LEU A 240 -5.86 -7.43 -12.25
C LEU A 240 -4.71 -6.75 -13.01
N PRO A 241 -4.97 -5.68 -13.76
CA PRO A 241 -3.91 -4.87 -14.36
C PRO A 241 -2.96 -4.31 -13.30
N PRO A 242 -1.68 -4.05 -13.62
CA PRO A 242 -0.70 -3.59 -12.64
C PRO A 242 -1.03 -2.21 -12.07
N VAL A 243 -0.50 -1.93 -10.87
CA VAL A 243 -0.44 -0.57 -10.32
C VAL A 243 0.84 0.08 -10.82
N MET A 244 0.70 1.23 -11.45
CA MET A 244 1.77 1.99 -12.07
C MET A 244 2.08 3.25 -11.28
N LYS A 245 3.32 3.72 -11.29
CA LYS A 245 3.71 5.03 -10.78
C LYS A 245 3.28 6.14 -11.76
N GLU A 246 3.49 5.89 -13.03
CA GLU A 246 3.13 6.73 -14.17
C GLU A 246 2.98 5.87 -15.43
N ALA A 247 2.50 6.42 -16.53
CA ALA A 247 2.34 5.68 -17.77
C ALA A 247 3.65 4.99 -18.19
N GLY A 248 3.60 3.67 -18.35
CA GLY A 248 4.75 2.83 -18.74
C GLY A 248 5.72 2.48 -17.60
N LYS A 249 5.55 3.00 -16.38
CA LYS A 249 6.45 2.75 -15.25
C LYS A 249 5.72 2.11 -14.07
N LYS A 250 6.08 0.89 -13.73
CA LYS A 250 5.51 0.18 -12.58
C LYS A 250 5.88 0.85 -11.25
N LEU A 251 4.96 0.84 -10.29
CA LEU A 251 5.25 1.22 -8.91
C LEU A 251 6.27 0.22 -8.33
N SER A 252 7.40 0.71 -7.82
CA SER A 252 8.53 -0.10 -7.38
C SER A 252 9.02 0.30 -6.00
N LYS A 253 9.32 -0.67 -5.14
CA LYS A 253 9.94 -0.47 -3.81
C LYS A 253 11.29 0.28 -3.85
N ARG A 254 11.99 0.30 -4.98
CA ARG A 254 13.30 0.94 -5.12
C ARG A 254 13.24 2.47 -5.29
N GLU A 255 12.07 3.02 -5.57
CA GLU A 255 11.87 4.43 -5.93
C GLU A 255 11.06 5.23 -4.91
N GLY A 256 10.98 4.78 -3.69
CA GLY A 256 10.24 5.41 -2.60
C GLY A 256 9.07 4.57 -2.12
N ASP A 257 8.11 5.21 -1.47
CA ASP A 257 7.00 4.56 -0.80
C ASP A 257 6.13 3.75 -1.75
N ALA A 258 6.07 2.46 -1.52
CA ALA A 258 5.30 1.53 -2.33
C ALA A 258 4.66 0.40 -1.50
N SER A 259 4.89 0.38 -0.19
CA SER A 259 4.29 -0.62 0.72
C SER A 259 3.26 0.01 1.64
N PHE A 260 2.38 -0.84 2.17
CA PHE A 260 1.43 -0.44 3.22
C PHE A 260 2.16 0.13 4.44
N GLU A 261 3.23 -0.51 4.84
CA GLU A 261 4.03 -0.14 6.02
C GLU A 261 4.66 1.24 5.85
N ASP A 262 5.11 1.60 4.64
CA ASP A 262 5.68 2.93 4.35
C ASP A 262 4.65 4.03 4.62
N PHE A 263 3.42 3.87 4.14
CA PHE A 263 2.35 4.85 4.34
C PHE A 263 1.87 4.86 5.80
N TYR A 264 1.68 3.69 6.40
CA TYR A 264 1.25 3.59 7.79
C TYR A 264 2.25 4.26 8.73
N ASN A 265 3.55 4.02 8.55
CA ASN A 265 4.62 4.62 9.37
C ASN A 265 4.73 6.15 9.17
N LYS A 266 4.30 6.65 8.02
CA LYS A 266 4.16 8.09 7.77
C LYS A 266 2.90 8.71 8.39
N GLY A 267 2.08 7.92 9.07
CA GLY A 267 0.88 8.41 9.73
C GLY A 267 -0.33 8.58 8.82
N TYR A 268 -0.39 7.81 7.72
CA TYR A 268 -1.64 7.62 7.00
C TYR A 268 -2.55 6.67 7.79
N LEU A 269 -3.83 6.98 7.82
CA LEU A 269 -4.83 6.16 8.50
C LEU A 269 -5.10 4.88 7.69
N VAL A 270 -5.26 3.76 8.39
CA VAL A 270 -5.51 2.45 7.76
C VAL A 270 -6.74 2.50 6.87
N GLU A 271 -7.84 3.08 7.36
CA GLU A 271 -9.08 3.23 6.61
C GLU A 271 -8.93 4.07 5.34
N ALA A 272 -8.10 5.09 5.35
CA ALA A 272 -7.79 5.89 4.17
C ALA A 272 -7.00 5.09 3.13
N ILE A 273 -5.98 4.34 3.57
CA ILE A 273 -5.18 3.47 2.69
C ILE A 273 -6.09 2.40 2.06
N VAL A 274 -6.92 1.71 2.85
CA VAL A 274 -7.83 0.66 2.36
C VAL A 274 -8.81 1.21 1.34
N ASN A 275 -9.45 2.34 1.63
CA ASN A 275 -10.39 2.99 0.72
C ASN A 275 -9.71 3.42 -0.59
N TYR A 276 -8.54 4.06 -0.49
CA TYR A 276 -7.78 4.47 -1.67
C TYR A 276 -7.38 3.27 -2.53
N VAL A 277 -6.88 2.20 -1.92
CA VAL A 277 -6.49 0.96 -2.61
C VAL A 277 -7.69 0.29 -3.27
N ALA A 278 -8.89 0.36 -2.67
CA ALA A 278 -10.10 -0.16 -3.29
C ALA A 278 -10.44 0.55 -4.61
N LEU A 279 -10.14 1.83 -4.73
CA LEU A 279 -10.37 2.61 -5.94
C LEU A 279 -9.26 2.48 -7.01
N LEU A 280 -8.17 1.77 -6.72
CA LEU A 280 -7.07 1.54 -7.68
C LEU A 280 -7.45 0.48 -8.73
N GLY A 281 -8.25 0.86 -9.71
CA GLY A 281 -8.67 -0.01 -10.80
C GLY A 281 -10.05 -0.66 -10.59
N TRP A 282 -10.86 -0.11 -9.69
CA TRP A 282 -12.26 -0.43 -9.53
C TRP A 282 -13.09 0.85 -9.36
N SER A 283 -14.34 0.82 -9.87
CA SER A 283 -15.30 1.90 -9.72
C SER A 283 -16.65 1.34 -9.25
N PRO A 284 -17.33 2.02 -8.32
CA PRO A 284 -18.68 1.62 -7.87
C PRO A 284 -19.76 1.85 -8.93
N GLY A 285 -19.46 2.57 -10.03
CA GLY A 285 -20.41 2.97 -11.05
C GLY A 285 -21.17 4.26 -10.73
N ASP A 286 -20.80 4.91 -9.65
CA ASP A 286 -21.29 6.24 -9.24
C ASP A 286 -20.11 7.13 -8.80
N ASP A 287 -20.40 8.35 -8.32
CA ASP A 287 -19.36 9.35 -7.96
C ASP A 287 -18.85 9.22 -6.52
N ARG A 288 -19.19 8.15 -5.80
CA ARG A 288 -18.72 7.95 -4.44
C ARG A 288 -17.25 7.57 -4.43
N GLU A 289 -16.48 8.23 -3.55
CA GLU A 289 -15.06 7.94 -3.33
C GLU A 289 -14.75 7.46 -1.91
N PHE A 290 -15.66 7.63 -0.96
CA PHE A 290 -15.46 7.26 0.44
C PHE A 290 -16.32 6.07 0.83
N PHE A 291 -15.64 5.03 1.30
CA PHE A 291 -16.24 3.76 1.71
C PHE A 291 -15.56 3.23 2.97
N THR A 292 -16.34 2.75 3.89
CA THR A 292 -15.88 1.81 4.91
C THR A 292 -15.65 0.43 4.30
N LEU A 293 -14.88 -0.43 4.97
CA LEU A 293 -14.70 -1.81 4.51
C LEU A 293 -16.04 -2.56 4.42
N ASP A 294 -16.98 -2.30 5.35
CA ASP A 294 -18.31 -2.92 5.35
C ASP A 294 -19.20 -2.45 4.19
N GLU A 295 -19.08 -1.20 3.79
CA GLU A 295 -19.74 -0.70 2.58
C GLU A 295 -19.14 -1.33 1.32
N LEU A 296 -17.79 -1.42 1.25
CA LEU A 296 -17.10 -2.09 0.13
C LEU A 296 -17.56 -3.54 -0.03
N LYS A 297 -17.72 -4.32 1.04
CA LYS A 297 -18.25 -5.69 0.99
C LYS A 297 -19.61 -5.79 0.31
N LYS A 298 -20.44 -4.73 0.39
CA LYS A 298 -21.80 -4.70 -0.16
C LYS A 298 -21.84 -4.24 -1.61
N VAL A 299 -20.96 -3.32 -2.00
CA VAL A 299 -21.03 -2.64 -3.31
C VAL A 299 -19.99 -3.15 -4.30
N PHE A 300 -18.97 -3.86 -3.84
CA PHE A 300 -17.91 -4.35 -4.71
C PHE A 300 -18.42 -5.38 -5.71
N SER A 301 -18.09 -5.18 -6.97
CA SER A 301 -18.48 -6.09 -8.07
C SER A 301 -17.32 -6.29 -9.04
N ILE A 302 -17.25 -7.47 -9.63
CA ILE A 302 -16.27 -7.81 -10.66
C ILE A 302 -16.47 -6.90 -11.90
N SER A 303 -17.72 -6.56 -12.22
CA SER A 303 -18.05 -5.68 -13.37
C SER A 303 -17.51 -4.25 -13.23
N GLY A 304 -17.18 -3.80 -12.02
CA GLY A 304 -16.54 -2.51 -11.76
C GLY A 304 -15.03 -2.49 -12.00
N LEU A 305 -14.41 -3.64 -12.29
CA LEU A 305 -12.96 -3.73 -12.50
C LEU A 305 -12.54 -3.10 -13.83
N SER A 306 -11.47 -2.30 -13.79
CA SER A 306 -10.87 -1.69 -14.97
C SER A 306 -10.00 -2.68 -15.74
N LYS A 307 -10.01 -2.56 -17.07
CA LYS A 307 -9.07 -3.26 -17.96
C LYS A 307 -7.71 -2.55 -18.08
N ALA A 308 -7.66 -1.27 -17.73
CA ALA A 308 -6.46 -0.45 -17.79
C ALA A 308 -5.64 -0.52 -16.51
N PRO A 309 -4.30 -0.37 -16.58
CA PRO A 309 -3.47 -0.18 -15.40
C PRO A 309 -3.94 1.01 -14.54
N ALA A 310 -3.88 0.87 -13.23
CA ALA A 310 -4.18 1.94 -12.30
C ALA A 310 -2.94 2.78 -12.02
N ILE A 311 -3.06 4.11 -12.05
CA ILE A 311 -1.97 5.02 -11.68
C ILE A 311 -2.09 5.32 -10.19
N PHE A 312 -1.00 5.12 -9.45
CA PHE A 312 -0.91 5.47 -8.03
C PHE A 312 -0.64 6.97 -7.89
N ASP A 313 -1.60 7.71 -7.38
CA ASP A 313 -1.51 9.15 -7.10
C ASP A 313 -1.39 9.39 -5.60
N VAL A 314 -0.18 9.72 -5.15
CA VAL A 314 0.10 10.00 -3.74
C VAL A 314 -0.63 11.25 -3.24
N ASN A 315 -0.88 12.24 -4.11
CA ASN A 315 -1.60 13.46 -3.72
C ASN A 315 -3.08 13.16 -3.46
N LYS A 316 -3.68 12.26 -4.27
CA LYS A 316 -5.05 11.79 -4.03
C LYS A 316 -5.15 11.00 -2.72
N LEU A 317 -4.19 10.12 -2.44
CA LEU A 317 -4.14 9.40 -1.16
C LEU A 317 -3.98 10.37 0.01
N ARG A 318 -3.09 11.36 -0.10
CA ARG A 318 -2.87 12.40 0.90
C ARG A 318 -4.15 13.20 1.18
N TRP A 319 -4.80 13.69 0.14
CA TRP A 319 -6.09 14.39 0.25
C TRP A 319 -7.15 13.53 0.93
N MET A 320 -7.31 12.28 0.48
CA MET A 320 -8.26 11.34 1.08
C MET A 320 -7.98 11.10 2.56
N ASN A 321 -6.71 10.97 2.94
CA ASN A 321 -6.28 10.81 4.33
C ASN A 321 -6.69 12.04 5.17
N GLY A 322 -6.46 13.25 4.66
CA GLY A 322 -6.91 14.49 5.30
C GLY A 322 -8.43 14.52 5.50
N GLU A 323 -9.21 14.05 4.53
CA GLU A 323 -10.68 13.93 4.68
C GLU A 323 -11.08 12.94 5.79
N TYR A 324 -10.38 11.79 5.90
CA TYR A 324 -10.60 10.84 6.99
C TYR A 324 -10.23 11.44 8.36
N ILE A 325 -9.13 12.20 8.45
CA ILE A 325 -8.76 12.93 9.67
C ILE A 325 -9.85 13.93 10.04
N ARG A 326 -10.32 14.74 9.10
CA ARG A 326 -11.37 15.76 9.35
C ARG A 326 -12.72 15.18 9.77
N LYS A 327 -13.02 13.94 9.40
CA LYS A 327 -14.24 13.24 9.82
C LYS A 327 -14.20 12.72 11.27
N LYS A 328 -13.02 12.63 11.86
CA LYS A 328 -12.89 12.23 13.28
C LYS A 328 -13.29 13.38 14.19
N SER A 329 -13.70 13.08 15.42
CA SER A 329 -13.84 14.12 16.43
C SER A 329 -12.46 14.71 16.81
N VAL A 330 -12.45 15.89 17.44
CA VAL A 330 -11.20 16.50 17.94
C VAL A 330 -10.55 15.60 18.97
N GLU A 331 -11.34 14.92 19.79
CA GLU A 331 -10.90 13.99 20.83
C GLU A 331 -10.22 12.76 20.20
N GLU A 332 -10.81 12.17 19.16
CA GLU A 332 -10.22 11.05 18.40
C GLU A 332 -8.94 11.49 17.70
N PHE A 333 -8.94 12.67 17.08
CA PHE A 333 -7.74 13.24 16.48
C PHE A 333 -6.63 13.48 17.52
N ASN A 334 -6.99 14.02 18.69
CA ASN A 334 -6.04 14.22 19.79
C ASN A 334 -5.35 12.91 20.18
N GLN A 335 -6.09 11.80 20.29
CA GLN A 335 -5.51 10.50 20.62
C GLN A 335 -4.50 10.03 19.56
N LEU A 336 -4.81 10.24 18.29
CA LEU A 336 -3.90 9.91 17.18
C LEU A 336 -2.66 10.80 17.16
N ALA A 337 -2.80 12.07 17.52
CA ALA A 337 -1.73 13.06 17.49
C ALA A 337 -0.81 13.02 18.73
N LEU A 338 -1.30 12.47 19.87
CA LEU A 338 -0.54 12.43 21.13
C LEU A 338 0.90 11.91 21.02
N PRO A 339 1.20 10.81 20.31
CA PRO A 339 2.58 10.35 20.16
C PRO A 339 3.49 11.41 19.52
N TYR A 340 2.99 12.12 18.51
CA TYR A 340 3.71 13.17 17.78
C TYR A 340 3.88 14.42 18.65
N TYR A 341 2.89 14.78 19.47
CA TYR A 341 2.99 15.88 20.42
C TYR A 341 4.07 15.63 21.47
N ARG A 342 4.07 14.44 22.07
CA ARG A 342 5.05 14.05 23.11
C ARG A 342 6.47 13.92 22.58
N GLU A 343 6.62 13.62 21.30
CA GLU A 343 7.92 13.62 20.65
C GLU A 343 8.48 15.04 20.50
N SER A 344 7.63 16.00 20.18
CA SER A 344 8.02 17.36 19.76
C SER A 344 7.93 18.39 20.89
N VAL A 345 7.00 18.24 21.84
CA VAL A 345 6.74 19.21 22.91
C VAL A 345 7.17 18.62 24.24
N LYS A 346 8.16 19.22 24.87
CA LYS A 346 8.74 18.79 26.17
C LYS A 346 8.20 19.57 27.34
N THR A 347 7.63 20.76 27.09
CA THR A 347 7.01 21.57 28.13
C THR A 347 5.69 20.97 28.62
N ASP A 348 5.48 20.96 29.94
CA ASP A 348 4.29 20.38 30.56
C ASP A 348 3.04 21.27 30.50
N ASN A 349 3.19 22.53 30.05
CA ASN A 349 2.14 23.55 30.16
C ASN A 349 1.27 23.70 28.92
N ILE A 350 1.47 22.89 27.89
CA ILE A 350 0.69 22.99 26.64
C ILE A 350 -0.58 22.13 26.73
N ASP A 351 -1.71 22.78 26.50
CA ASP A 351 -2.99 22.07 26.32
C ASP A 351 -3.08 21.44 24.95
N PHE A 352 -2.85 20.11 24.89
CA PHE A 352 -2.91 19.34 23.64
C PHE A 352 -4.30 19.30 23.03
N MET A 353 -5.38 19.50 23.79
CA MET A 353 -6.71 19.62 23.22
C MET A 353 -6.88 20.95 22.47
N LYS A 354 -6.35 22.05 22.98
CA LYS A 354 -6.31 23.32 22.23
C LYS A 354 -5.49 23.17 20.97
N LEU A 355 -4.31 22.56 21.05
CA LEU A 355 -3.45 22.30 19.90
C LEU A 355 -4.15 21.42 18.84
N SER A 356 -4.88 20.38 19.27
CA SER A 356 -5.65 19.52 18.39
C SER A 356 -6.78 20.25 17.67
N ARG A 357 -7.47 21.19 18.30
CA ARG A 357 -8.48 22.05 17.64
C ARG A 357 -7.87 22.88 16.50
N LEU A 358 -6.62 23.33 16.67
CA LEU A 358 -5.92 24.11 15.64
C LEU A 358 -5.45 23.25 14.47
N LEU A 359 -4.99 22.04 14.75
CA LEU A 359 -4.38 21.13 13.75
C LEU A 359 -5.38 20.26 13.01
N HIS A 360 -6.48 19.85 13.64
CA HIS A 360 -7.43 18.86 13.13
C HIS A 360 -7.91 19.13 11.71
N THR A 361 -8.18 20.37 11.35
CA THR A 361 -8.65 20.74 9.99
C THR A 361 -7.53 20.99 8.98
N ARG A 362 -6.27 21.00 9.43
CA ARG A 362 -5.10 21.38 8.63
C ARG A 362 -4.16 20.24 8.32
N VAL A 363 -4.11 19.23 9.20
CA VAL A 363 -3.24 18.07 9.06
C VAL A 363 -3.81 17.11 8.02
N GLU A 364 -2.98 16.71 7.09
CA GLU A 364 -3.31 15.68 6.10
C GLU A 364 -2.57 14.38 6.36
N ILE A 365 -1.41 14.43 7.02
CA ILE A 365 -0.58 13.27 7.40
C ILE A 365 -0.07 13.50 8.81
N LEU A 366 -0.22 12.52 9.71
CA LEU A 366 0.12 12.69 11.12
C LEU A 366 1.61 12.98 11.37
N SER A 367 2.52 12.43 10.56
CA SER A 367 3.96 12.66 10.68
C SER A 367 4.40 14.10 10.35
N GLU A 368 3.51 14.95 9.84
CA GLU A 368 3.79 16.37 9.61
C GLU A 368 3.54 17.23 10.84
N ILE A 369 2.91 16.66 11.87
CA ILE A 369 2.63 17.35 13.12
C ILE A 369 3.91 17.90 13.77
N PRO A 370 4.99 17.12 13.97
CA PRO A 370 6.22 17.59 14.60
C PRO A 370 6.77 18.88 13.98
N GLU A 371 6.88 18.94 12.67
CA GLU A 371 7.40 20.12 11.95
C GLU A 371 6.48 21.34 12.09
N SER A 372 5.17 21.13 12.20
CA SER A 372 4.19 22.20 12.32
C SER A 372 4.14 22.84 13.71
N ILE A 373 4.70 22.16 14.73
CA ILE A 373 4.65 22.57 16.15
C ILE A 373 6.03 22.72 16.79
N ASP A 374 7.12 22.57 16.06
CA ASP A 374 8.51 22.61 16.55
C ASP A 374 8.87 23.93 17.25
N PHE A 375 8.15 25.02 16.92
CA PHE A 375 8.31 26.33 17.55
C PHE A 375 7.73 26.44 18.97
N ILE A 376 6.96 25.45 19.46
CA ILE A 376 6.26 25.55 20.74
C ILE A 376 7.24 25.61 21.90
N ASP A 377 8.19 24.67 21.98
CA ASP A 377 9.17 24.63 23.06
C ASP A 377 10.24 25.71 22.94
N GLU A 378 10.69 25.96 21.72
CA GLU A 378 11.77 26.92 21.45
C GLU A 378 11.44 27.77 20.24
N LEU A 379 11.60 29.10 20.37
CA LEU A 379 11.45 30.01 19.25
C LEU A 379 12.60 29.80 18.27
N PRO A 380 12.32 29.34 17.03
CA PRO A 380 13.37 29.14 16.05
C PRO A 380 14.00 30.47 15.63
N GLU A 381 15.24 30.43 15.15
CA GLU A 381 15.84 31.59 14.48
C GLU A 381 15.07 31.88 13.19
N TYR A 382 14.76 33.15 12.97
CA TYR A 382 14.03 33.61 11.81
C TYR A 382 14.53 34.98 11.31
N ASP A 383 14.38 35.20 10.00
CA ASP A 383 14.76 36.45 9.35
C ASP A 383 13.70 37.54 9.60
N VAL A 384 14.14 38.75 9.90
CA VAL A 384 13.28 39.93 10.04
C VAL A 384 12.45 40.21 8.77
N ALA A 385 12.90 39.79 7.61
CA ALA A 385 12.13 39.86 6.38
C ALA A 385 10.76 39.19 6.47
N MET A 386 10.55 38.23 7.38
CA MET A 386 9.25 37.60 7.64
C MET A 386 8.18 38.57 8.17
N TYR A 387 8.58 39.71 8.74
CA TYR A 387 7.63 40.74 9.12
C TYR A 387 7.03 41.49 7.93
N ILE A 388 7.67 41.41 6.76
CA ILE A 388 7.23 42.08 5.53
C ILE A 388 6.22 41.20 4.81
N HIS A 389 4.97 41.67 4.68
CA HIS A 389 3.93 40.90 4.00
C HIS A 389 3.00 41.80 3.19
N LYS A 390 3.01 41.61 1.86
CA LYS A 390 2.27 42.47 0.93
C LYS A 390 0.76 42.51 1.15
N LYS A 391 0.13 41.33 1.37
CA LYS A 391 -1.32 41.25 1.60
C LYS A 391 -1.72 41.82 2.95
N MET A 392 -0.90 41.65 3.99
CA MET A 392 -1.13 42.18 5.33
C MET A 392 -0.73 43.66 5.45
N LYS A 393 -0.07 44.20 4.44
CA LYS A 393 0.42 45.59 4.39
C LYS A 393 1.39 45.90 5.54
N THR A 394 2.30 44.97 5.83
CA THR A 394 3.34 45.13 6.84
C THR A 394 4.72 45.39 6.20
N ASN A 395 5.52 46.15 6.89
CA ASN A 395 6.93 46.40 6.67
C ASN A 395 7.67 46.40 8.02
N LEU A 396 8.97 46.60 8.05
CA LEU A 396 9.76 46.57 9.29
C LEU A 396 9.34 47.67 10.28
N GLU A 397 9.10 48.89 9.77
CA GLU A 397 8.76 50.07 10.59
C GLU A 397 7.38 49.91 11.26
N ASN A 398 6.31 49.66 10.49
CA ASN A 398 4.97 49.50 11.07
C ASN A 398 4.84 48.24 11.89
N SER A 399 5.57 47.17 11.56
CA SER A 399 5.61 45.94 12.40
C SER A 399 6.22 46.21 13.76
N LEU A 400 7.31 46.99 13.84
CA LEU A 400 7.93 47.41 15.09
C LEU A 400 6.96 48.24 15.96
N GLU A 401 6.32 49.26 15.34
CA GLU A 401 5.36 50.12 16.02
C GLU A 401 4.19 49.32 16.60
N HIS A 402 3.55 48.48 15.76
CA HIS A 402 2.40 47.70 16.16
C HIS A 402 2.76 46.64 17.17
N LEU A 403 3.93 46.00 17.08
CA LEU A 403 4.37 44.99 18.03
C LEU A 403 4.63 45.61 19.43
N LYS A 404 5.24 46.81 19.52
CA LYS A 404 5.40 47.55 20.76
C LYS A 404 4.06 47.87 21.41
N LYS A 405 3.11 48.41 20.65
CA LYS A 405 1.77 48.74 21.16
C LYS A 405 0.99 47.49 21.57
N SER A 406 1.15 46.41 20.86
CA SER A 406 0.54 45.12 21.23
C SER A 406 1.13 44.59 22.55
N CYS A 407 2.43 44.68 22.73
CA CYS A 407 3.09 44.29 23.98
C CYS A 407 2.50 45.05 25.18
N GLU A 408 2.38 46.39 25.08
CA GLU A 408 1.87 47.25 26.16
C GLU A 408 0.44 46.88 26.58
N VAL A 409 -0.46 46.57 25.66
CA VAL A 409 -1.84 46.21 25.98
C VAL A 409 -1.97 44.78 26.50
N LEU A 410 -1.18 43.86 25.96
CA LEU A 410 -1.15 42.45 26.37
C LEU A 410 -0.53 42.29 27.79
N GLU A 411 0.48 43.08 28.14
CA GLU A 411 1.07 43.06 29.49
C GLU A 411 0.05 43.39 30.59
N LYS A 412 -0.89 44.29 30.31
CA LYS A 412 -1.93 44.73 31.24
C LYS A 412 -3.09 43.76 31.39
N LEU A 413 -3.16 42.75 30.51
CA LEU A 413 -4.25 41.79 30.52
C LEU A 413 -4.17 40.85 31.71
N GLU A 414 -5.16 40.90 32.63
CA GLU A 414 -5.19 40.07 33.84
C GLU A 414 -5.63 38.64 33.54
N GLN A 415 -6.66 38.47 32.70
CA GLN A 415 -7.14 37.18 32.26
C GLN A 415 -6.63 36.82 30.88
N TRP A 416 -5.81 35.76 30.81
CA TRP A 416 -5.18 35.32 29.57
C TRP A 416 -5.94 34.14 28.98
N ASN A 417 -6.80 34.44 28.02
CA ASN A 417 -7.52 33.46 27.21
C ASN A 417 -7.85 34.07 25.83
N GLU A 418 -8.24 33.23 24.88
CA GLU A 418 -8.49 33.61 23.48
C GLU A 418 -9.50 34.77 23.37
N GLU A 419 -10.59 34.76 24.13
CA GLU A 419 -11.64 35.79 24.11
C GLU A 419 -11.10 37.16 24.50
N ARG A 420 -10.41 37.22 25.64
CA ARG A 420 -9.86 38.49 26.18
C ARG A 420 -8.71 39.01 25.35
N ILE A 421 -7.84 38.14 24.86
CA ILE A 421 -6.76 38.51 23.92
C ILE A 421 -7.36 39.12 22.64
N ASN A 422 -8.39 38.49 22.07
CA ASN A 422 -9.08 38.99 20.88
C ASN A 422 -9.73 40.35 21.12
N GLU A 423 -10.42 40.57 22.26
CA GLU A 423 -11.04 41.85 22.63
C GLU A 423 -9.99 42.98 22.65
N VAL A 424 -8.94 42.81 23.42
CA VAL A 424 -7.88 43.82 23.63
C VAL A 424 -7.18 44.15 22.30
N LEU A 425 -6.88 43.14 21.46
CA LEU A 425 -6.24 43.37 20.18
C LEU A 425 -7.18 44.01 19.16
N LYS A 426 -8.48 43.73 19.19
CA LYS A 426 -9.49 44.41 18.36
C LYS A 426 -9.62 45.89 18.74
N GLU A 427 -9.68 46.21 20.04
CA GLU A 427 -9.68 47.60 20.50
C GLU A 427 -8.42 48.36 20.07
N LEU A 428 -7.26 47.73 20.15
CA LEU A 428 -6.00 48.31 19.67
C LEU A 428 -6.05 48.57 18.16
N ILE A 429 -6.51 47.63 17.37
CA ILE A 429 -6.63 47.75 15.90
C ILE A 429 -7.56 48.90 15.53
N GLN A 430 -8.71 49.07 16.22
CA GLN A 430 -9.65 50.15 16.00
C GLN A 430 -9.03 51.51 16.40
N LYS A 431 -8.35 51.59 17.53
CA LYS A 431 -7.67 52.78 18.01
C LYS A 431 -6.57 53.24 17.03
N LEU A 432 -5.87 52.27 16.44
CA LEU A 432 -4.82 52.56 15.44
C LEU A 432 -5.38 52.91 14.04
N GLY A 433 -6.63 52.59 13.78
CA GLY A 433 -7.26 52.77 12.46
C GLY A 433 -6.65 51.94 11.35
N VAL A 434 -6.10 50.77 11.68
CA VAL A 434 -5.38 49.90 10.74
C VAL A 434 -6.15 48.58 10.47
N LYS A 435 -5.68 47.82 9.49
CA LYS A 435 -6.27 46.49 9.20
C LYS A 435 -5.75 45.43 10.20
N ASN A 436 -6.56 44.43 10.52
CA ASN A 436 -6.21 43.34 11.43
C ASN A 436 -4.82 42.74 11.13
N GLY A 437 -4.53 42.46 9.85
CA GLY A 437 -3.25 41.87 9.44
C GLY A 437 -2.02 42.70 9.82
N GLN A 438 -2.14 44.03 9.90
CA GLN A 438 -1.01 44.89 10.28
C GLN A 438 -0.58 44.73 11.74
N VAL A 439 -1.49 44.29 12.60
CA VAL A 439 -1.21 43.99 14.02
C VAL A 439 -0.97 42.50 14.25
N LEU A 440 -1.84 41.65 13.71
CA LEU A 440 -1.79 40.23 14.00
C LEU A 440 -0.63 39.50 13.30
N TRP A 441 -0.20 39.98 12.11
CA TRP A 441 0.93 39.33 11.40
C TRP A 441 2.26 39.51 12.17
N PRO A 442 2.65 40.70 12.62
CA PRO A 442 3.85 40.87 13.43
C PRO A 442 3.83 40.04 14.74
N ILE A 443 2.69 39.98 15.44
CA ILE A 443 2.55 39.17 16.65
C ILE A 443 2.79 37.71 16.31
N ARG A 444 2.11 37.15 15.28
CA ARG A 444 2.27 35.75 14.87
C ARG A 444 3.70 35.42 14.49
N THR A 445 4.35 36.30 13.74
CA THR A 445 5.76 36.17 13.37
C THR A 445 6.67 36.14 14.59
N ALA A 446 6.48 37.07 15.52
CA ALA A 446 7.30 37.18 16.73
C ALA A 446 7.19 35.93 17.62
N ILE A 447 5.98 35.40 17.80
CA ILE A 447 5.75 34.27 18.73
C ILE A 447 6.03 32.89 18.12
N SER A 448 6.07 32.77 16.80
CA SER A 448 6.27 31.47 16.13
C SER A 448 7.59 31.37 15.36
N GLY A 449 8.11 32.45 14.82
CA GLY A 449 9.24 32.43 13.90
C GLY A 449 8.95 31.62 12.60
N LYS A 450 7.67 31.39 12.28
CA LYS A 450 7.25 30.55 11.17
C LYS A 450 6.38 31.30 10.15
N GLN A 451 6.58 30.99 8.88
CA GLN A 451 5.71 31.50 7.82
C GLN A 451 4.33 30.88 7.84
N PHE A 452 4.26 29.59 8.17
CA PHE A 452 3.01 28.83 8.32
C PHE A 452 2.89 28.31 9.74
N THR A 453 1.71 28.44 10.34
CA THR A 453 1.43 28.06 11.72
C THR A 453 0.09 27.35 11.84
N PRO A 454 -0.10 26.49 12.84
CA PRO A 454 -1.36 25.78 13.06
C PRO A 454 -2.53 26.69 13.43
N GLY A 455 -2.27 27.90 13.92
CA GLY A 455 -3.28 28.90 14.30
C GLY A 455 -2.88 30.31 13.90
N GLY A 456 -3.79 31.26 14.11
CA GLY A 456 -3.51 32.68 14.03
C GLY A 456 -2.79 33.23 15.28
N ALA A 457 -2.53 34.54 15.30
CA ALA A 457 -1.83 35.17 16.42
C ALA A 457 -2.56 34.96 17.77
N ILE A 458 -3.88 35.08 17.78
CA ILE A 458 -4.69 35.02 19.01
C ILE A 458 -4.67 33.63 19.62
N GLU A 459 -4.92 32.62 18.81
CA GLU A 459 -4.91 31.23 19.24
C GLU A 459 -3.52 30.78 19.72
N LEU A 460 -2.45 31.25 19.04
CA LEU A 460 -1.09 30.93 19.46
C LEU A 460 -0.67 31.66 20.74
N LEU A 461 -1.11 32.90 20.96
CA LEU A 461 -0.92 33.59 22.23
C LEU A 461 -1.57 32.84 23.41
N ASP A 462 -2.82 32.39 23.20
CA ASP A 462 -3.53 31.58 24.21
C ASP A 462 -2.85 30.23 24.48
N LEU A 463 -2.35 29.58 23.44
CA LEU A 463 -1.67 28.29 23.53
C LEU A 463 -0.32 28.38 24.26
N LEU A 464 0.50 29.40 23.96
CA LEU A 464 1.83 29.59 24.56
C LEU A 464 1.79 30.17 25.98
N GLY A 465 0.67 30.79 26.35
CA GLY A 465 0.53 31.45 27.63
C GLY A 465 1.19 32.84 27.66
N LYS A 466 0.87 33.61 28.72
CA LYS A 466 1.23 35.03 28.85
C LYS A 466 2.74 35.26 28.88
N GLU A 467 3.44 34.57 29.75
CA GLU A 467 4.88 34.79 29.98
C GLU A 467 5.71 34.54 28.72
N GLU A 468 5.51 33.38 28.12
CA GLU A 468 6.26 32.98 26.93
C GLU A 468 5.91 33.86 25.72
N SER A 469 4.64 34.18 25.55
CA SER A 469 4.19 35.09 24.47
C SER A 469 4.84 36.44 24.56
N LEU A 470 4.84 37.07 25.75
CA LEU A 470 5.45 38.38 25.97
C LEU A 470 6.98 38.34 25.81
N ARG A 471 7.62 37.27 26.27
CA ARG A 471 9.06 37.06 26.08
C ARG A 471 9.42 37.05 24.60
N ARG A 472 8.68 36.30 23.78
CA ARG A 472 8.89 36.20 22.35
C ARG A 472 8.58 37.49 21.57
N ILE A 473 7.55 38.23 21.99
CA ILE A 473 7.23 39.54 21.42
C ILE A 473 8.38 40.51 21.69
N ARG A 474 8.98 40.53 22.88
CA ARG A 474 10.13 41.39 23.20
C ARG A 474 11.35 41.05 22.35
N ILE A 475 11.63 39.74 22.13
CA ILE A 475 12.69 39.30 21.20
C ILE A 475 12.43 39.84 19.78
N GLY A 476 11.17 39.76 19.30
CA GLY A 476 10.79 40.30 18.02
C GLY A 476 10.99 41.80 17.90
N ILE A 477 10.68 42.57 18.96
CA ILE A 477 10.92 44.02 19.04
C ILE A 477 12.43 44.31 18.93
N GLU A 478 13.26 43.61 19.71
CA GLU A 478 14.72 43.80 19.65
C GLU A 478 15.32 43.47 18.28
N LYS A 479 14.84 42.44 17.62
CA LYS A 479 15.27 42.07 16.25
C LYS A 479 14.92 43.21 15.24
N LEU A 480 13.70 43.74 15.33
CA LEU A 480 13.23 44.81 14.47
C LEU A 480 13.94 46.16 14.76
N GLU A 481 14.24 46.49 16.02
CA GLU A 481 15.03 47.65 16.36
C GLU A 481 16.42 47.62 15.76
N LYS A 482 17.11 46.47 15.85
CA LYS A 482 18.43 46.28 15.23
C LYS A 482 18.41 46.38 13.71
N ALA A 483 17.31 45.97 13.08
CA ALA A 483 17.17 46.01 11.62
C ALA A 483 16.79 47.41 11.07
N ASN A 484 16.25 48.28 11.92
CA ASN A 484 15.87 49.68 11.54
C ASN A 484 16.96 50.70 11.91
N THR A 485 18.06 50.25 12.52
CA THR A 485 19.28 51.05 12.77
C THR A 485 20.29 50.82 11.63
#